data_69e89fdba375f0a92bfa7e1d685ae4cb
#
_entry.id   69e89fdba375f0a92bfa7e1d685ae4cb
#
_cell.length_a   1.000
_cell.length_b   1.000
_cell.length_c   1.000
_cell.angle_alpha   90.00
_cell.angle_beta   90.00
_cell.angle_gamma   90.00
#
_symmetry.space_group_name_H-M   'P 1'
#
loop_
_entity.id
_entity.type
_entity.pdbx_description
1 polymer ?
#
loop_
_entity_poly.entity_id
_entity_poly.type
_entity_poly.pdbx_seq_one_letter_code
_entity_poly.pdbx_strand_id
1 'polypeptide(L)'
;FTLFTTETIEKDNHAHLRFFTPYYGIDEDPVTGSANGPLLLVLRKLGLIEENTEGKIYTFEQGDVLERKGRINVSFSPSKNELTISGKAVTVFKGELTF
;
A
#
# COMPACT_ATOMS: atom_id res chain seq x y z
N PHE A 1 -6.43 -1.30 12.30
CA PHE A 1 -7.10 -0.54 11.22
C PHE A 1 -6.10 0.34 10.50
N THR A 2 -6.49 0.78 9.31
CA THR A 2 -5.64 1.56 8.42
C THR A 2 -6.28 2.93 8.17
N LEU A 3 -5.49 3.98 8.39
CA LEU A 3 -5.81 5.34 7.95
C LEU A 3 -4.95 5.68 6.74
N PHE A 4 -5.51 6.32 5.74
CA PHE A 4 -4.74 6.75 4.58
C PHE A 4 -5.17 8.12 4.08
N THR A 5 -4.26 8.75 3.33
CA THR A 5 -4.54 9.99 2.59
C THR A 5 -3.82 9.92 1.24
N THR A 6 -4.34 10.61 0.26
CA THR A 6 -3.65 10.79 -1.02
C THR A 6 -2.67 11.96 -1.01
N GLU A 7 -2.61 12.72 0.09
CA GLU A 7 -1.54 13.68 0.31
C GLU A 7 -0.28 12.94 0.74
N THR A 8 0.84 13.22 0.10
CA THR A 8 2.08 12.50 0.31
C THR A 8 3.23 13.41 0.67
N ILE A 9 4.22 12.87 1.39
CA ILE A 9 5.44 13.59 1.76
C ILE A 9 6.31 13.78 0.51
N GLU A 10 6.45 12.72 -0.29
CA GLU A 10 7.20 12.78 -1.55
C GLU A 10 6.24 12.91 -2.72
N LYS A 11 6.52 13.89 -3.59
CA LYS A 11 5.63 14.31 -4.68
C LYS A 11 5.17 13.18 -5.61
N ASP A 12 6.06 12.23 -5.89
CA ASP A 12 5.78 11.16 -6.84
C ASP A 12 5.09 9.95 -6.24
N ASN A 13 4.87 9.97 -4.93
CA ASN A 13 4.17 8.88 -4.25
C ASN A 13 2.65 9.06 -4.35
N HIS A 14 1.89 7.99 -4.14
CA HIS A 14 0.47 7.94 -4.45
C HIS A 14 -0.43 8.01 -3.22
N ALA A 15 0.06 7.53 -2.08
CA ALA A 15 -0.67 7.60 -0.83
C ALA A 15 0.26 7.48 0.36
N HIS A 16 -0.20 7.99 1.50
CA HIS A 16 0.46 7.85 2.79
C HIS A 16 -0.51 7.14 3.74
N LEU A 17 -0.02 6.10 4.43
CA LEU A 17 -0.87 5.36 5.34
C LEU A 17 -0.25 5.16 6.71
N ARG A 18 -1.12 4.90 7.69
CA ARG A 18 -0.73 4.51 9.05
C ARG A 18 -1.56 3.27 9.41
N PHE A 19 -0.89 2.25 9.95
CA PHE A 19 -1.53 0.98 10.31
C PHE A 19 -1.41 0.74 11.81
N PHE A 20 -2.55 0.54 12.46
CA PHE A 20 -2.65 0.40 13.91
C PHE A 20 -3.13 -1.01 14.27
N THR A 21 -2.40 -1.67 15.17
CA THR A 21 -2.73 -3.02 15.64
C THR A 21 -2.70 -3.11 17.16
N PRO A 22 -3.53 -2.36 17.89
CA PRO A 22 -3.45 -2.29 19.36
C PRO A 22 -3.69 -3.65 20.04
N TYR A 23 -4.47 -4.53 19.43
CA TYR A 23 -4.75 -5.86 20.01
C TYR A 23 -3.52 -6.76 20.10
N TYR A 24 -2.49 -6.49 19.34
CA TYR A 24 -1.27 -7.30 19.30
C TYR A 24 -0.11 -6.65 20.05
N GLY A 25 -0.39 -5.61 20.84
CA GLY A 25 0.63 -4.89 21.59
C GLY A 25 1.50 -3.97 20.73
N ILE A 26 1.10 -3.75 19.49
CA ILE A 26 1.77 -2.83 18.56
C ILE A 26 0.81 -1.69 18.28
N ASP A 27 1.11 -0.48 18.79
CA ASP A 27 0.24 0.67 18.58
C ASP A 27 0.20 1.10 17.12
N GLU A 28 1.35 1.11 16.47
CA GLU A 28 1.46 1.41 15.05
C GLU A 28 2.60 0.63 14.41
N ASP A 29 2.34 0.00 13.26
CA ASP A 29 3.36 -0.70 12.48
C ASP A 29 3.97 0.27 11.46
N PRO A 30 5.30 0.43 11.43
CA PRO A 30 5.96 1.36 10.52
C PRO A 30 5.90 0.95 9.04
N VAL A 31 5.84 -0.35 8.74
CA VAL A 31 5.75 -0.84 7.35
C VAL A 31 4.90 -2.10 7.32
N THR A 32 3.79 -2.04 6.59
CA THR A 32 2.82 -3.15 6.56
C THR A 32 2.47 -3.53 5.12
N GLY A 33 3.07 -4.59 4.60
CA GLY A 33 2.77 -5.10 3.26
C GLY A 33 1.32 -5.52 3.11
N SER A 34 0.75 -6.20 4.12
CA SER A 34 -0.63 -6.69 4.10
C SER A 34 -1.68 -5.58 4.09
N ALA A 35 -1.33 -4.35 4.48
CA ALA A 35 -2.24 -3.20 4.41
C ALA A 35 -2.09 -2.44 3.09
N ASN A 36 -0.87 -2.37 2.55
CA ASN A 36 -0.57 -1.59 1.35
C ASN A 36 -1.15 -2.21 0.07
N GLY A 37 -1.17 -3.53 -0.03
CA GLY A 37 -1.75 -4.21 -1.17
C GLY A 37 -3.24 -3.93 -1.32
N PRO A 38 -4.06 -4.22 -0.31
CA PRO A 38 -5.49 -3.90 -0.33
C PRO A 38 -5.79 -2.41 -0.53
N LEU A 39 -4.91 -1.51 -0.06
CA LEU A 39 -5.10 -0.08 -0.25
C LEU A 39 -5.17 0.28 -1.73
N LEU A 40 -4.33 -0.31 -2.58
CA LEU A 40 -4.38 -0.05 -4.01
C LEU A 40 -5.76 -0.38 -4.59
N LEU A 41 -6.33 -1.50 -4.19
CA LEU A 41 -7.65 -1.92 -4.65
C LEU A 41 -8.75 -0.99 -4.16
N VAL A 42 -8.63 -0.49 -2.93
CA VAL A 42 -9.58 0.50 -2.39
C VAL A 42 -9.50 1.81 -3.17
N LEU A 43 -8.30 2.31 -3.44
CA LEU A 43 -8.11 3.54 -4.22
C LEU A 43 -8.71 3.41 -5.62
N ARG A 44 -8.50 2.27 -6.25
CA ARG A 44 -9.07 1.97 -7.57
C ARG A 44 -10.59 1.96 -7.52
N LYS A 45 -11.18 1.29 -6.53
CA LYS A 45 -12.63 1.18 -6.38
C LYS A 45 -13.27 2.53 -6.07
N LEU A 46 -12.61 3.39 -5.30
CA LEU A 46 -13.09 4.72 -4.96
C LEU A 46 -12.89 5.74 -6.08
N GLY A 47 -12.24 5.37 -7.18
CA GLY A 47 -11.96 6.29 -8.27
C GLY A 47 -10.86 7.31 -7.98
N LEU A 48 -10.03 7.07 -6.96
CA LEU A 48 -8.91 7.95 -6.60
C LEU A 48 -7.67 7.70 -7.45
N ILE A 49 -7.63 6.61 -8.17
CA ILE A 49 -6.67 6.31 -9.22
C ILE A 49 -7.44 5.77 -10.44
N GLU A 50 -6.76 5.69 -11.58
CA GLU A 50 -7.37 5.15 -12.80
C GLU A 50 -7.79 3.69 -12.63
N GLU A 51 -8.84 3.29 -13.33
CA GLU A 51 -9.34 1.92 -13.29
C GLU A 51 -8.38 0.94 -13.97
N ASN A 52 -7.73 1.38 -15.05
CA ASN A 52 -6.73 0.56 -15.73
C ASN A 52 -5.37 0.71 -15.06
N THR A 53 -5.03 -0.24 -14.19
CA THR A 53 -3.77 -0.29 -13.45
C THR A 53 -2.72 -1.20 -14.10
N GLU A 54 -3.02 -1.77 -15.26
CA GLU A 54 -2.12 -2.68 -15.98
C GLU A 54 -0.75 -2.02 -16.25
N GLY A 55 0.34 -2.70 -15.86
CA GLY A 55 1.69 -2.22 -16.09
C GLY A 55 2.13 -1.04 -15.25
N LYS A 56 1.31 -0.57 -14.31
CA LYS A 56 1.61 0.58 -13.48
C LYS A 56 2.07 0.18 -12.10
N ILE A 57 3.00 0.94 -11.53
CA ILE A 57 3.51 0.74 -10.18
C ILE A 57 3.15 1.96 -9.34
N TYR A 58 2.55 1.69 -8.18
CA TYR A 58 2.17 2.73 -7.22
C TYR A 58 3.06 2.62 -5.99
N THR A 59 3.51 3.75 -5.49
CA THR A 59 4.36 3.83 -4.31
C THR A 59 3.57 4.44 -3.16
N PHE A 60 3.49 3.72 -2.05
CA PHE A 60 2.82 4.16 -0.84
C PHE A 60 3.83 4.43 0.27
N GLU A 61 3.50 5.43 1.10
CA GLU A 61 4.35 5.86 2.21
C GLU A 61 3.78 5.35 3.53
N GLN A 62 4.65 4.87 4.39
CA GLN A 62 4.27 4.46 5.74
C GLN A 62 5.47 4.61 6.67
N GLY A 63 5.22 4.89 7.95
CA GLY A 63 6.24 4.89 8.98
C GLY A 63 6.96 6.20 9.22
N ASP A 64 6.70 7.25 8.43
CA ASP A 64 7.38 8.53 8.58
C ASP A 64 7.14 9.18 9.93
N VAL A 65 5.93 9.05 10.49
CA VAL A 65 5.57 9.58 11.81
C VAL A 65 6.39 8.92 12.92
N LEU A 66 6.82 7.67 12.70
CA LEU A 66 7.64 6.91 13.66
C LEU A 66 9.13 7.05 13.37
N GLU A 67 9.53 7.93 12.48
CA GLU A 67 10.90 8.08 12.00
C GLU A 67 11.48 6.78 11.40
N ARG A 68 10.59 5.91 10.92
CA ARG A 68 10.92 4.64 10.27
C ARG A 68 10.37 4.64 8.86
N LYS A 69 10.88 5.54 8.04
CA LYS A 69 10.43 5.75 6.67
C LYS A 69 10.36 4.45 5.89
N GLY A 70 9.17 4.09 5.43
CA GLY A 70 8.92 2.96 4.56
C GLY A 70 8.33 3.41 3.24
N ARG A 71 8.76 2.73 2.17
CA ARG A 71 8.21 2.94 0.82
C ARG A 71 7.90 1.59 0.23
N ILE A 72 6.65 1.40 -0.16
CA ILE A 72 6.15 0.12 -0.66
C ILE A 72 5.61 0.34 -2.06
N ASN A 73 6.10 -0.48 -2.98
CA ASN A 73 5.63 -0.48 -4.36
C ASN A 73 4.54 -1.55 -4.51
N VAL A 74 3.42 -1.14 -5.09
CA VAL A 74 2.26 -2.02 -5.28
C VAL A 74 1.81 -1.92 -6.73
N SER A 75 1.48 -3.05 -7.31
CA SER A 75 0.89 -3.11 -8.64
C SER A 75 -0.24 -4.12 -8.67
N PHE A 76 -1.23 -3.87 -9.52
CA PHE A 76 -2.34 -4.79 -9.74
C PHE A 76 -2.57 -4.97 -11.23
N SER A 77 -2.59 -6.23 -11.67
CA SER A 77 -2.91 -6.60 -13.04
C SER A 77 -4.35 -7.10 -13.11
N PRO A 78 -5.31 -6.28 -13.61
CA PRO A 78 -6.69 -6.73 -13.75
C PRO A 78 -6.84 -7.93 -14.67
N SER A 79 -6.04 -8.00 -15.76
CA SER A 79 -6.13 -9.10 -16.73
C SER A 79 -5.71 -10.44 -16.12
N LYS A 80 -4.75 -10.42 -15.18
CA LYS A 80 -4.25 -11.63 -14.51
C LYS A 80 -4.82 -11.80 -13.11
N ASN A 81 -5.54 -10.80 -12.60
CA ASN A 81 -6.03 -10.76 -11.22
C ASN A 81 -4.90 -11.00 -10.21
N GLU A 82 -3.75 -10.33 -10.43
CA GLU A 82 -2.56 -10.45 -9.60
C GLU A 82 -2.21 -9.13 -8.91
N LEU A 83 -1.98 -9.21 -7.60
CA LEU A 83 -1.47 -8.10 -6.79
C LEU A 83 -0.01 -8.40 -6.44
N THR A 84 0.87 -7.43 -6.67
CA THR A 84 2.30 -7.56 -6.35
C THR A 84 2.70 -6.45 -5.38
N ILE A 85 3.40 -6.84 -4.32
CA ILE A 85 3.85 -5.92 -3.27
C ILE A 85 5.34 -6.13 -3.08
N SER A 86 6.11 -5.03 -3.07
CA SER A 86 7.54 -5.08 -2.80
C SER A 86 8.00 -3.83 -2.07
N GLY A 87 9.10 -3.94 -1.33
CA GLY A 87 9.67 -2.82 -0.60
C GLY A 87 11.02 -3.20 0.00
N LYS A 88 11.81 -2.19 0.34
CA LYS A 88 13.17 -2.42 0.90
C LYS A 88 13.15 -3.08 2.26
N ALA A 89 12.11 -2.81 3.05
CA ALA A 89 12.00 -3.29 4.43
C ALA A 89 11.04 -4.47 4.57
N VAL A 90 10.48 -4.99 3.47
CA VAL A 90 9.52 -6.08 3.50
C VAL A 90 9.89 -7.17 2.50
N THR A 91 9.44 -8.39 2.79
CA THR A 91 9.57 -9.50 1.87
C THR A 91 8.70 -9.25 0.64
N VAL A 92 9.21 -9.62 -0.53
CA VAL A 92 8.43 -9.57 -1.76
C VAL A 92 7.26 -10.54 -1.64
N PHE A 93 6.07 -10.04 -1.94
CA PHE A 93 4.86 -10.84 -1.95
C PHE A 93 4.20 -10.73 -3.32
N LYS A 94 3.78 -11.88 -3.86
CA LYS A 94 3.02 -11.94 -5.09
C LYS A 94 1.88 -12.92 -4.86
N GLY A 95 0.66 -12.49 -5.11
CA GLY A 95 -0.51 -13.31 -4.89
C GLY A 95 -1.59 -13.08 -5.92
N GLU A 96 -2.48 -14.04 -6.00
CA GLU A 96 -3.66 -14.00 -6.84
C GLU A 96 -4.86 -13.66 -5.97
N LEU A 97 -5.67 -12.69 -6.40
CA LEU A 97 -6.85 -12.26 -5.66
C LEU A 97 -8.11 -12.65 -6.42
N THR A 98 -9.08 -13.18 -5.69
CA THR A 98 -10.39 -13.53 -6.22
C THR A 98 -11.45 -12.65 -5.57
N PHE A 99 -12.17 -11.91 -6.38
CA PHE A 99 -13.23 -11.04 -5.91
C PHE A 99 -14.60 -11.52 -6.43
#